data_efb910d310a51f9ff90f8950ea1a61c2
#
_entry.id   efb910d310a51f9ff90f8950ea1a61c2
#
_cell.length_a   1.000
_cell.length_b   1.000
_cell.length_c   1.000
_cell.angle_alpha   90.00
_cell.angle_beta   90.00
_cell.angle_gamma   90.00
#
_symmetry.space_group_name_H-M   'P 1'
#
loop_
_entity.id
_entity.type
_entity.pdbx_description
1 polymer ?
#
loop_
_entity_poly.entity_id
_entity_poly.type
_entity_poly.pdbx_seq_one_letter_code
_entity_poly.pdbx_strand_id
1 'polypeptide(L)'
;MKKGYLILQDGQVFEGVRFGAETDTVGELVFTTGMCGYVETLTDPSYAGQIVMQTYPLIGNYGIIREDFEGACCVKGYVVREYCDTPSNFRTDCDLDTYLKEQGVPGLCGVDTRELTRIIREHGVMNAAICDEIPADLTPIETYAVTGVVEAVSCKESSVHPAEGEERFRVSLLDYGAKRNIVRELQKRGCTVTVLPATTSAEDILAADPDGVMLSNGPGDPAENTYQIEQIRKLLGKVPMFGICLGHQLTALAASGSTYKLKYGHRGVNQPVRDLNGVRTYITSQNHGYAVDGDTVKLGKVRFVNANDGTCEGIDYPELKAFTVQFHPEACTGPKDTTFLFDRFVELMKGGRV
;
A
#
# COMPACT_ATOMS: atom_id res chain seq x y z
N MET A 1 12.77 9.18 -29.30
CA MET A 1 12.68 8.75 -27.89
C MET A 1 14.09 8.74 -27.31
N LYS A 2 14.28 9.26 -26.12
CA LYS A 2 15.59 9.41 -25.46
C LYS A 2 15.99 8.09 -24.81
N LYS A 3 17.25 7.68 -24.98
CA LYS A 3 17.85 6.54 -24.30
C LYS A 3 17.96 6.83 -22.79
N GLY A 4 17.79 5.80 -21.96
CA GLY A 4 18.00 5.89 -20.52
C GLY A 4 18.40 4.54 -19.94
N TYR A 5 18.72 4.53 -18.66
CA TYR A 5 19.26 3.37 -17.97
C TYR A 5 18.55 3.16 -16.64
N LEU A 6 18.29 1.91 -16.31
CA LEU A 6 18.03 1.45 -14.94
C LEU A 6 19.34 0.84 -14.42
N ILE A 7 19.82 1.36 -13.31
CA ILE A 7 21.07 0.93 -12.69
C ILE A 7 20.75 0.38 -11.32
N LEU A 8 21.09 -0.87 -11.06
CA LEU A 8 20.91 -1.50 -9.76
C LEU A 8 22.09 -1.16 -8.83
N GLN A 9 21.86 -1.25 -7.51
CA GLN A 9 22.87 -0.98 -6.50
C GLN A 9 24.14 -1.83 -6.60
N ASP A 10 24.08 -3.00 -7.27
CA ASP A 10 25.23 -3.87 -7.53
C ASP A 10 25.97 -3.54 -8.84
N GLY A 11 25.59 -2.46 -9.52
CA GLY A 11 26.19 -1.97 -10.74
C GLY A 11 25.68 -2.61 -12.03
N GLN A 12 24.68 -3.51 -11.96
CA GLN A 12 24.04 -4.03 -13.17
C GLN A 12 23.25 -2.93 -13.87
N VAL A 13 23.37 -2.85 -15.19
CA VAL A 13 22.78 -1.80 -16.04
C VAL A 13 21.81 -2.40 -17.04
N PHE A 14 20.62 -1.85 -17.08
CA PHE A 14 19.58 -2.19 -18.06
C PHE A 14 19.27 -0.96 -18.92
N GLU A 15 19.48 -1.09 -20.21
CA GLU A 15 19.19 -0.04 -21.18
C GLU A 15 17.71 -0.05 -21.56
N GLY A 16 17.14 1.14 -21.73
CA GLY A 16 15.77 1.31 -22.15
C GLY A 16 15.53 2.67 -22.80
N VAL A 17 14.26 3.03 -22.92
CA VAL A 17 13.80 4.27 -23.52
C VAL A 17 13.03 5.08 -22.47
N ARG A 18 13.40 6.35 -22.32
CA ARG A 18 12.78 7.28 -21.38
C ARG A 18 11.37 7.67 -21.83
N PHE A 19 10.48 7.76 -20.88
CA PHE A 19 9.16 8.41 -20.97
C PHE A 19 8.83 9.06 -19.63
N GLY A 20 7.72 9.80 -19.53
CA GLY A 20 7.42 10.59 -18.34
C GLY A 20 8.37 11.78 -18.17
N ALA A 21 8.65 12.16 -16.93
CA ALA A 21 9.50 13.31 -16.62
C ALA A 21 10.97 13.10 -17.01
N GLU A 22 11.62 14.18 -17.47
CA GLU A 22 13.04 14.20 -17.84
C GLU A 22 13.95 14.45 -16.63
N THR A 23 13.70 13.73 -15.54
CA THR A 23 14.50 13.82 -14.30
C THR A 23 15.11 12.46 -13.98
N ASP A 24 16.25 12.46 -13.32
CA ASP A 24 16.82 11.25 -12.74
C ASP A 24 16.23 11.00 -11.37
N THR A 25 16.22 9.74 -10.94
CA THR A 25 15.68 9.35 -9.65
C THR A 25 16.40 8.16 -9.06
N VAL A 26 16.38 8.06 -7.73
CA VAL A 26 16.80 6.88 -6.97
C VAL A 26 15.63 6.41 -6.11
N GLY A 27 15.48 5.09 -6.00
CA GLY A 27 14.42 4.48 -5.20
C GLY A 27 14.66 3.00 -4.95
N GLU A 28 13.90 2.41 -4.02
CA GLU A 28 13.87 0.97 -3.84
C GLU A 28 13.07 0.33 -5.00
N LEU A 29 13.72 -0.53 -5.79
CA LEU A 29 13.08 -1.19 -6.93
C LEU A 29 12.22 -2.35 -6.47
N VAL A 30 10.92 -2.25 -6.74
CA VAL A 30 9.93 -3.28 -6.45
C VAL A 30 9.15 -3.67 -7.69
N PHE A 31 8.55 -4.86 -7.72
CA PHE A 31 7.72 -5.27 -8.84
C PHE A 31 6.32 -5.65 -8.40
N THR A 32 5.35 -5.45 -9.28
CA THR A 32 3.98 -5.95 -9.13
C THR A 32 3.58 -6.81 -10.31
N THR A 33 2.74 -7.83 -10.06
CA THR A 33 2.35 -8.84 -11.06
C THR A 33 0.94 -8.65 -11.60
N GLY A 34 0.26 -7.55 -11.24
CA GLY A 34 -1.08 -7.25 -11.73
C GLY A 34 -1.13 -7.05 -13.24
N MET A 35 -2.12 -7.64 -13.91
CA MET A 35 -2.35 -7.45 -15.34
C MET A 35 -3.05 -6.11 -15.66
N CYS A 36 -3.71 -5.53 -14.68
CA CYS A 36 -4.44 -4.26 -14.75
C CYS A 36 -4.19 -3.49 -13.46
N GLY A 37 -4.71 -2.27 -13.37
CA GLY A 37 -4.60 -1.45 -12.15
C GLY A 37 -3.31 -0.67 -12.06
N TYR A 38 -2.70 -0.32 -13.18
CA TYR A 38 -1.50 0.51 -13.15
C TYR A 38 -1.82 1.96 -12.70
N VAL A 39 -3.02 2.44 -12.92
CA VAL A 39 -3.47 3.75 -12.43
C VAL A 39 -3.53 3.75 -10.90
N GLU A 40 -4.13 2.72 -10.32
CA GLU A 40 -4.20 2.52 -8.87
C GLU A 40 -2.81 2.27 -8.27
N THR A 41 -1.95 1.52 -8.98
CA THR A 41 -0.54 1.33 -8.55
C THR A 41 0.21 2.65 -8.46
N LEU A 42 0.08 3.52 -9.47
CA LEU A 42 0.73 4.83 -9.52
C LEU A 42 0.21 5.79 -8.45
N THR A 43 -1.03 5.61 -8.01
CA THR A 43 -1.71 6.47 -7.03
C THR A 43 -1.89 5.81 -5.65
N ASP A 44 -1.26 4.66 -5.41
CA ASP A 44 -1.18 4.02 -4.10
C ASP A 44 -0.03 4.63 -3.28
N PRO A 45 -0.32 5.41 -2.20
CA PRO A 45 0.73 6.02 -1.38
C PRO A 45 1.68 5.01 -0.74
N SER A 46 1.31 3.73 -0.64
CA SER A 46 2.18 2.66 -0.13
C SER A 46 3.45 2.44 -0.97
N TYR A 47 3.51 2.97 -2.20
CA TYR A 47 4.72 2.95 -3.03
C TYR A 47 5.64 4.17 -2.85
N ALA A 48 5.38 5.03 -1.87
CA ALA A 48 6.26 6.18 -1.62
C ALA A 48 7.71 5.74 -1.37
N GLY A 49 8.65 6.39 -2.06
CA GLY A 49 10.07 6.06 -2.00
C GLY A 49 10.50 4.93 -2.94
N GLN A 50 9.60 4.32 -3.71
CA GLN A 50 9.90 3.15 -4.54
C GLN A 50 9.85 3.46 -6.05
N ILE A 51 10.73 2.80 -6.81
CA ILE A 51 10.63 2.63 -8.26
C ILE A 51 9.79 1.38 -8.50
N VAL A 52 8.66 1.53 -9.18
CA VAL A 52 7.70 0.43 -9.38
C VAL A 52 7.88 -0.15 -10.77
N MET A 53 8.11 -1.45 -10.85
CA MET A 53 8.17 -2.19 -12.10
C MET A 53 6.89 -3.02 -12.29
N GLN A 54 6.22 -2.83 -13.43
CA GLN A 54 5.12 -3.70 -13.85
C GLN A 54 5.66 -4.89 -14.65
N THR A 55 5.31 -6.11 -14.21
CA THR A 55 5.75 -7.32 -14.91
C THR A 55 4.86 -7.68 -16.10
N TYR A 56 3.63 -7.17 -16.13
CA TYR A 56 2.75 -7.33 -17.29
C TYR A 56 3.33 -6.58 -18.49
N PRO A 57 3.39 -7.21 -19.68
CA PRO A 57 4.20 -6.68 -20.77
C PRO A 57 3.77 -5.31 -21.28
N LEU A 58 2.45 -5.08 -21.47
CA LEU A 58 1.92 -3.86 -22.05
C LEU A 58 1.20 -3.01 -21.01
N ILE A 59 1.69 -1.79 -20.80
CA ILE A 59 1.13 -0.83 -19.84
C ILE A 59 0.76 0.47 -20.57
N GLY A 60 -0.31 1.13 -20.12
CA GLY A 60 -0.81 2.38 -20.69
C GLY A 60 -2.00 2.21 -21.65
N ASN A 61 -2.40 0.98 -21.96
CA ASN A 61 -3.39 0.66 -22.99
C ASN A 61 -4.80 1.23 -22.77
N TYR A 62 -5.20 1.51 -21.54
CA TYR A 62 -6.48 2.18 -21.22
C TYR A 62 -6.32 3.63 -20.73
N GLY A 63 -5.10 4.17 -20.81
CA GLY A 63 -4.78 5.54 -20.39
C GLY A 63 -4.90 5.76 -18.89
N ILE A 64 -4.98 7.01 -18.50
CA ILE A 64 -5.15 7.46 -17.12
C ILE A 64 -6.61 7.84 -16.92
N ILE A 65 -7.20 7.34 -15.86
CA ILE A 65 -8.58 7.60 -15.44
C ILE A 65 -8.53 8.19 -14.04
N ARG A 66 -8.67 9.51 -13.94
CA ARG A 66 -8.49 10.25 -12.66
C ARG A 66 -9.54 9.90 -11.61
N GLU A 67 -10.71 9.45 -12.03
CA GLU A 67 -11.78 8.95 -11.15
C GLU A 67 -11.36 7.71 -10.35
N ASP A 68 -10.47 6.88 -10.94
CA ASP A 68 -9.99 5.63 -10.35
C ASP A 68 -8.79 5.83 -9.40
N PHE A 69 -8.32 7.07 -9.17
CA PHE A 69 -7.21 7.36 -8.28
C PHE A 69 -7.49 6.96 -6.83
N GLU A 70 -6.50 6.31 -6.24
CA GLU A 70 -6.50 5.92 -4.82
C GLU A 70 -5.89 7.00 -3.90
N GLY A 71 -5.04 7.86 -4.44
CA GLY A 71 -4.38 8.95 -3.73
C GLY A 71 -3.55 9.82 -4.65
N ALA A 72 -2.55 10.50 -4.11
CA ALA A 72 -1.53 11.20 -4.88
C ALA A 72 -0.51 10.21 -5.47
N CYS A 73 0.10 10.59 -6.59
CA CYS A 73 1.22 9.83 -7.14
C CYS A 73 2.46 10.00 -6.25
N CYS A 74 2.93 8.92 -5.66
CA CYS A 74 4.06 8.94 -4.72
C CYS A 74 5.25 8.08 -5.17
N VAL A 75 5.15 7.41 -6.32
CA VAL A 75 6.22 6.59 -6.86
C VAL A 75 7.44 7.44 -7.27
N LYS A 76 8.64 6.92 -7.08
CA LYS A 76 9.89 7.58 -7.49
C LYS A 76 10.17 7.44 -8.97
N GLY A 77 9.73 6.34 -9.56
CA GLY A 77 9.92 6.05 -10.98
C GLY A 77 9.07 4.87 -11.42
N TYR A 78 8.94 4.68 -12.71
CA TYR A 78 8.08 3.65 -13.27
C TYR A 78 8.79 2.88 -14.39
N VAL A 79 8.81 1.54 -14.28
CA VAL A 79 9.52 0.67 -15.22
C VAL A 79 8.55 -0.32 -15.85
N VAL A 80 8.56 -0.39 -17.20
CA VAL A 80 7.67 -1.26 -17.97
C VAL A 80 8.39 -1.93 -19.12
N ARG A 81 7.88 -3.07 -19.59
CA ARG A 81 8.41 -3.73 -20.79
C ARG A 81 8.00 -2.96 -22.04
N GLU A 82 6.72 -2.72 -22.21
CA GLU A 82 6.14 -1.99 -23.33
C GLU A 82 5.20 -0.90 -22.82
N TYR A 83 5.33 0.28 -23.39
CA TYR A 83 4.48 1.42 -23.12
C TYR A 83 3.56 1.68 -24.32
N CYS A 84 2.26 1.76 -24.06
CA CYS A 84 1.26 2.12 -25.03
C CYS A 84 1.10 3.65 -25.06
N ASP A 85 1.50 4.27 -26.16
CA ASP A 85 1.42 5.72 -26.39
C ASP A 85 0.07 6.19 -26.94
N THR A 86 -0.78 5.24 -27.34
CA THR A 86 -2.09 5.52 -27.93
C THR A 86 -3.16 4.70 -27.22
N PRO A 87 -3.58 5.13 -26.00
CA PRO A 87 -4.57 4.41 -25.22
C PRO A 87 -5.95 4.41 -25.91
N SER A 88 -6.72 3.34 -25.68
CA SER A 88 -8.08 3.21 -26.21
C SER A 88 -9.06 2.85 -25.10
N ASN A 89 -9.68 3.87 -24.50
CA ASN A 89 -10.74 3.74 -23.52
C ASN A 89 -11.58 5.03 -23.50
N PHE A 90 -12.90 4.90 -23.47
CA PHE A 90 -13.81 6.06 -23.44
C PHE A 90 -13.71 6.91 -22.15
N ARG A 91 -13.14 6.37 -21.07
CA ARG A 91 -12.91 7.08 -19.81
C ARG A 91 -11.53 7.74 -19.71
N THR A 92 -10.68 7.59 -20.72
CA THR A 92 -9.30 8.12 -20.69
C THR A 92 -9.27 9.64 -20.59
N ASP A 93 -8.62 10.16 -19.55
CA ASP A 93 -8.35 11.61 -19.39
C ASP A 93 -7.08 12.02 -20.15
N CYS A 94 -6.01 11.20 -20.06
CA CYS A 94 -4.75 11.41 -20.78
C CYS A 94 -3.98 10.09 -20.90
N ASP A 95 -2.90 10.09 -21.67
CA ASP A 95 -1.96 8.97 -21.75
C ASP A 95 -1.03 8.94 -20.52
N LEU A 96 -0.32 7.82 -20.34
CA LEU A 96 0.56 7.57 -19.23
C LEU A 96 1.79 8.50 -19.20
N ASP A 97 2.37 8.82 -20.37
CA ASP A 97 3.53 9.71 -20.48
C ASP A 97 3.19 11.13 -20.01
N THR A 98 2.06 11.65 -20.48
CA THR A 98 1.53 12.94 -20.05
C THR A 98 1.32 13.01 -18.54
N TYR A 99 0.69 11.99 -17.96
CA TYR A 99 0.45 11.93 -16.52
C TYR A 99 1.75 11.89 -15.71
N LEU A 100 2.70 11.06 -16.10
CA LEU A 100 3.98 10.97 -15.39
C LEU A 100 4.79 12.27 -15.49
N LYS A 101 4.71 12.99 -16.62
CA LYS A 101 5.29 14.34 -16.76
C LYS A 101 4.64 15.35 -15.82
N GLU A 102 3.31 15.33 -15.71
CA GLU A 102 2.57 16.18 -14.76
C GLU A 102 2.99 15.92 -13.30
N GLN A 103 3.29 14.65 -12.97
CA GLN A 103 3.68 14.26 -11.62
C GLN A 103 5.20 14.39 -11.36
N GLY A 104 6.01 14.74 -12.37
CA GLY A 104 7.47 14.80 -12.25
C GLY A 104 8.12 13.42 -12.06
N VAL A 105 7.46 12.35 -12.49
CA VAL A 105 7.91 10.96 -12.31
C VAL A 105 8.58 10.47 -13.60
N PRO A 106 9.86 10.04 -13.54
CA PRO A 106 10.54 9.44 -14.69
C PRO A 106 10.08 8.01 -14.95
N GLY A 107 9.93 7.67 -16.22
CA GLY A 107 9.63 6.34 -16.70
C GLY A 107 10.74 5.73 -17.56
N LEU A 108 10.84 4.41 -17.58
CA LEU A 108 11.73 3.67 -18.47
C LEU A 108 11.00 2.47 -19.06
N CYS A 109 10.98 2.36 -20.39
CA CYS A 109 10.39 1.21 -21.09
C CYS A 109 11.44 0.48 -21.93
N GLY A 110 11.10 -0.71 -22.43
CA GLY A 110 11.97 -1.52 -23.25
C GLY A 110 12.95 -2.42 -22.47
N VAL A 111 12.90 -2.37 -21.13
CA VAL A 111 13.74 -3.23 -20.27
C VAL A 111 13.18 -4.64 -20.13
N ASP A 112 14.06 -5.61 -19.84
CA ASP A 112 13.64 -6.99 -19.56
C ASP A 112 13.11 -7.10 -18.11
N THR A 113 11.81 -6.81 -17.95
CA THR A 113 11.14 -6.88 -16.66
C THR A 113 11.08 -8.30 -16.07
N ARG A 114 11.16 -9.34 -16.92
CA ARG A 114 11.22 -10.73 -16.47
C ARG A 114 12.57 -11.06 -15.82
N GLU A 115 13.67 -10.63 -16.45
CA GLU A 115 15.01 -10.79 -15.89
C GLU A 115 15.16 -10.01 -14.58
N LEU A 116 14.74 -8.75 -14.55
CA LEU A 116 14.71 -7.92 -13.33
C LEU A 116 13.92 -8.59 -12.20
N THR A 117 12.74 -9.14 -12.51
CA THR A 117 11.94 -9.87 -11.52
C THR A 117 12.70 -11.07 -10.96
N ARG A 118 13.42 -11.82 -11.82
CA ARG A 118 14.24 -12.95 -11.40
C ARG A 118 15.36 -12.52 -10.45
N ILE A 119 16.07 -11.44 -10.78
CA ILE A 119 17.14 -10.86 -9.96
C ILE A 119 16.58 -10.48 -8.57
N ILE A 120 15.48 -9.72 -8.52
CA ILE A 120 14.86 -9.30 -7.24
C ILE A 120 14.41 -10.51 -6.42
N ARG A 121 13.87 -11.55 -7.04
CA ARG A 121 13.47 -12.77 -6.30
C ARG A 121 14.65 -13.54 -5.75
N GLU A 122 15.78 -13.56 -6.45
CA GLU A 122 17.00 -14.26 -6.05
C GLU A 122 17.79 -13.49 -4.99
N HIS A 123 17.89 -12.17 -5.11
CA HIS A 123 18.75 -11.33 -4.26
C HIS A 123 17.97 -10.55 -3.18
N GLY A 124 16.66 -10.40 -3.34
CA GLY A 124 15.82 -9.53 -2.52
C GLY A 124 15.58 -8.19 -3.19
N VAL A 125 14.83 -7.31 -2.49
CA VAL A 125 14.59 -5.94 -2.94
C VAL A 125 15.92 -5.18 -3.00
N MET A 126 16.13 -4.43 -4.07
CA MET A 126 17.36 -3.69 -4.34
C MET A 126 17.03 -2.23 -4.62
N ASN A 127 17.95 -1.34 -4.29
CA ASN A 127 17.87 0.05 -4.73
C ASN A 127 18.27 0.13 -6.22
N ALA A 128 17.69 1.11 -6.89
CA ALA A 128 18.00 1.38 -8.29
C ALA A 128 17.91 2.88 -8.60
N ALA A 129 18.53 3.28 -9.72
CA ALA A 129 18.36 4.60 -10.31
C ALA A 129 17.80 4.50 -11.71
N ILE A 130 16.95 5.46 -12.10
CA ILE A 130 16.60 5.74 -13.50
C ILE A 130 17.35 7.01 -13.89
N CYS A 131 18.25 6.96 -14.87
CA CYS A 131 19.07 8.09 -15.30
C CYS A 131 19.37 8.09 -16.79
N ASP A 132 19.79 9.26 -17.28
CA ASP A 132 20.19 9.47 -18.68
C ASP A 132 21.60 8.96 -18.97
N GLU A 133 22.49 9.02 -17.96
CA GLU A 133 23.87 8.58 -18.04
C GLU A 133 24.21 7.65 -16.87
N ILE A 134 25.14 6.73 -17.10
CA ILE A 134 25.62 5.82 -16.05
C ILE A 134 26.50 6.61 -15.09
N PRO A 135 26.12 6.79 -13.82
CA PRO A 135 26.91 7.54 -12.86
C PRO A 135 28.23 6.82 -12.54
N ALA A 136 29.30 7.59 -12.36
CA ALA A 136 30.61 7.04 -11.95
C ALA A 136 30.61 6.63 -10.46
N ASP A 137 29.72 7.21 -9.66
CA ASP A 137 29.56 6.93 -8.22
C ASP A 137 28.18 6.30 -7.96
N LEU A 138 28.16 5.09 -7.43
CA LEU A 138 26.94 4.34 -7.10
C LEU A 138 26.51 4.55 -5.64
N THR A 139 27.30 5.24 -4.83
CA THR A 139 27.01 5.46 -3.40
C THR A 139 25.57 5.99 -3.14
N PRO A 140 25.02 6.93 -3.94
CA PRO A 140 23.64 7.39 -3.72
C PRO A 140 22.59 6.29 -3.92
N ILE A 141 22.87 5.29 -4.78
CA ILE A 141 21.98 4.15 -5.01
C ILE A 141 22.15 3.14 -3.87
N GLU A 142 23.39 2.82 -3.52
CA GLU A 142 23.72 1.83 -2.47
C GLU A 142 23.17 2.24 -1.10
N THR A 143 23.24 3.52 -0.77
CA THR A 143 22.87 4.06 0.54
C THR A 143 21.43 4.55 0.63
N TYR A 144 20.67 4.48 -0.45
CA TYR A 144 19.28 4.92 -0.43
C TYR A 144 18.45 4.12 0.57
N ALA A 145 17.64 4.80 1.36
CA ALA A 145 16.71 4.21 2.32
C ALA A 145 15.35 4.90 2.27
N VAL A 146 14.29 4.11 2.36
CA VAL A 146 12.91 4.61 2.44
C VAL A 146 12.60 4.93 3.90
N THR A 147 12.68 6.19 4.30
CA THR A 147 12.49 6.66 5.68
C THR A 147 11.55 7.86 5.75
N GLY A 148 10.82 8.02 6.86
CA GLY A 148 9.94 9.18 7.13
C GLY A 148 8.76 9.31 6.16
N VAL A 149 8.43 8.24 5.43
CA VAL A 149 7.47 8.30 4.31
C VAL A 149 6.02 8.40 4.76
N VAL A 150 5.67 7.89 5.94
CA VAL A 150 4.30 8.00 6.48
C VAL A 150 3.91 9.46 6.69
N GLU A 151 4.77 10.24 7.33
CA GLU A 151 4.51 11.68 7.52
C GLU A 151 4.46 12.45 6.19
N ALA A 152 5.24 12.02 5.21
CA ALA A 152 5.27 12.66 3.88
C ALA A 152 3.96 12.48 3.11
N VAL A 153 3.30 11.30 3.22
CA VAL A 153 2.08 10.98 2.47
C VAL A 153 0.78 11.23 3.23
N SER A 154 0.85 11.32 4.56
CA SER A 154 -0.31 11.61 5.42
C SER A 154 -0.89 12.99 5.13
N CYS A 155 -2.21 13.13 5.23
CA CYS A 155 -2.88 14.41 5.15
C CYS A 155 -2.33 15.38 6.23
N LYS A 156 -2.37 16.68 5.94
CA LYS A 156 -1.89 17.71 6.89
C LYS A 156 -3.01 18.29 7.73
N GLU A 157 -4.25 18.17 7.23
CA GLU A 157 -5.46 18.67 7.88
C GLU A 157 -6.51 17.57 7.88
N SER A 158 -7.38 17.58 8.89
CA SER A 158 -8.50 16.65 8.95
C SER A 158 -9.57 17.00 7.91
N SER A 159 -10.22 15.97 7.39
CA SER A 159 -11.34 16.11 6.47
C SER A 159 -12.48 15.17 6.83
N VAL A 160 -13.73 15.63 6.63
CA VAL A 160 -14.93 14.84 6.91
C VAL A 160 -15.57 14.40 5.61
N HIS A 161 -15.81 13.11 5.51
CA HIS A 161 -16.45 12.44 4.38
C HIS A 161 -17.79 11.87 4.85
N PRO A 162 -18.92 12.46 4.46
CA PRO A 162 -20.24 12.02 4.92
C PRO A 162 -20.60 10.63 4.41
N ALA A 163 -21.44 9.93 5.17
CA ALA A 163 -21.97 8.63 4.77
C ALA A 163 -22.75 8.70 3.45
N GLU A 164 -22.74 7.61 2.69
CA GLU A 164 -23.70 7.42 1.60
C GLU A 164 -25.07 7.06 2.21
N GLY A 165 -26.03 7.99 2.13
CA GLY A 165 -27.36 7.82 2.72
C GLY A 165 -27.42 8.21 4.21
N GLU A 166 -28.09 7.42 5.05
CA GLU A 166 -28.27 7.68 6.47
C GLU A 166 -26.97 7.43 7.25
N GLU A 167 -26.53 8.42 8.05
CA GLU A 167 -25.42 8.24 8.97
C GLU A 167 -25.79 7.27 10.08
N ARG A 168 -25.02 6.21 10.22
CA ARG A 168 -25.19 5.16 11.24
C ARG A 168 -24.05 5.10 12.23
N PHE A 169 -22.84 5.45 11.78
CA PHE A 169 -21.61 5.40 12.56
C PHE A 169 -20.69 6.55 12.19
N ARG A 170 -19.87 6.96 13.16
CA ARG A 170 -18.78 7.93 13.00
C ARG A 170 -17.46 7.19 13.15
N VAL A 171 -16.63 7.21 12.13
CA VAL A 171 -15.33 6.52 12.09
C VAL A 171 -14.20 7.54 11.99
N SER A 172 -13.25 7.47 12.92
CA SER A 172 -11.98 8.18 12.81
C SER A 172 -10.99 7.32 12.03
N LEU A 173 -10.51 7.80 10.88
CA LEU A 173 -9.53 7.12 10.05
C LEU A 173 -8.18 7.81 10.21
N LEU A 174 -7.17 7.08 10.73
CA LEU A 174 -5.79 7.55 10.78
C LEU A 174 -5.11 7.34 9.44
N ASP A 175 -4.71 8.43 8.82
CA ASP A 175 -4.13 8.45 7.48
C ASP A 175 -2.61 8.24 7.54
N TYR A 176 -2.18 7.01 7.29
CA TYR A 176 -0.77 6.64 7.11
C TYR A 176 -0.35 6.59 5.63
N GLY A 177 -1.21 7.02 4.73
CA GLY A 177 -1.16 6.87 3.28
C GLY A 177 -2.39 6.11 2.79
N ALA A 178 -3.56 6.59 3.23
CA ALA A 178 -4.84 5.90 3.02
C ALA A 178 -5.23 5.88 1.54
N LYS A 179 -5.63 4.71 1.06
CA LYS A 179 -6.33 4.58 -0.20
C LYS A 179 -7.75 5.13 -0.07
N ARG A 180 -8.18 5.88 -1.08
CA ARG A 180 -9.52 6.48 -1.14
C ARG A 180 -10.63 5.43 -1.03
N ASN A 181 -10.40 4.22 -1.52
CA ASN A 181 -11.39 3.14 -1.44
C ASN A 181 -11.72 2.69 -0.01
N ILE A 182 -10.81 2.85 0.96
CA ILE A 182 -11.12 2.57 2.37
C ILE A 182 -12.26 3.49 2.84
N VAL A 183 -12.15 4.79 2.52
CA VAL A 183 -13.20 5.77 2.84
C VAL A 183 -14.50 5.43 2.13
N ARG A 184 -14.44 5.13 0.81
CA ARG A 184 -15.62 4.75 0.02
C ARG A 184 -16.33 3.50 0.58
N GLU A 185 -15.59 2.47 0.98
CA GLU A 185 -16.17 1.26 1.54
C GLU A 185 -16.86 1.50 2.90
N LEU A 186 -16.34 2.41 3.72
CA LEU A 186 -16.97 2.83 4.96
C LEU A 186 -18.24 3.68 4.70
N GLN A 187 -18.16 4.66 3.76
CA GLN A 187 -19.30 5.51 3.38
C GLN A 187 -20.50 4.69 2.88
N LYS A 188 -20.27 3.69 2.01
CA LYS A 188 -21.30 2.75 1.52
C LYS A 188 -22.05 2.01 2.64
N ARG A 189 -21.41 1.86 3.80
CA ARG A 189 -21.98 1.19 4.98
C ARG A 189 -22.60 2.13 6.00
N GLY A 190 -22.81 3.40 5.60
CA GLY A 190 -23.41 4.42 6.44
C GLY A 190 -22.46 5.00 7.49
N CYS A 191 -21.16 4.97 7.23
CA CYS A 191 -20.17 5.61 8.09
C CYS A 191 -19.83 7.00 7.59
N THR A 192 -19.97 8.02 8.44
CA THR A 192 -19.28 9.30 8.26
C THR A 192 -17.85 9.13 8.71
N VAL A 193 -16.89 9.39 7.82
CA VAL A 193 -15.46 9.15 8.05
C VAL A 193 -14.75 10.47 8.25
N THR A 194 -14.11 10.66 9.40
CA THR A 194 -13.18 11.76 9.63
C THR A 194 -11.76 11.24 9.40
N VAL A 195 -11.14 11.67 8.30
CA VAL A 195 -9.74 11.37 7.99
C VAL A 195 -8.85 12.30 8.82
N LEU A 196 -7.92 11.74 9.56
CA LEU A 196 -7.07 12.42 10.52
C LEU A 196 -5.59 12.23 10.16
N PRO A 197 -4.74 13.26 10.35
CA PRO A 197 -3.29 13.11 10.19
C PRO A 197 -2.71 11.97 11.02
N ALA A 198 -1.64 11.34 10.53
CA ALA A 198 -0.89 10.30 11.25
C ALA A 198 -0.35 10.74 12.62
N THR A 199 -0.24 12.04 12.84
CA THR A 199 0.25 12.66 14.08
C THR A 199 -0.86 12.97 15.09
N THR A 200 -2.12 12.62 14.81
CA THR A 200 -3.24 12.86 15.73
C THR A 200 -3.08 12.02 17.00
N SER A 201 -3.26 12.64 18.16
CA SER A 201 -3.11 11.96 19.45
C SER A 201 -4.30 11.02 19.75
N ALA A 202 -4.07 9.98 20.54
CA ALA A 202 -5.12 9.09 21.00
C ALA A 202 -6.15 9.82 21.86
N GLU A 203 -5.72 10.82 22.62
CA GLU A 203 -6.55 11.68 23.44
C GLU A 203 -7.55 12.48 22.58
N ASP A 204 -7.09 13.09 21.48
CA ASP A 204 -7.95 13.85 20.56
C ASP A 204 -8.94 12.93 19.83
N ILE A 205 -8.49 11.74 19.43
CA ILE A 205 -9.35 10.74 18.79
C ILE A 205 -10.47 10.31 19.72
N LEU A 206 -10.15 9.98 20.98
CA LEU A 206 -11.14 9.56 21.97
C LEU A 206 -12.06 10.71 22.39
N ALA A 207 -11.57 11.96 22.42
CA ALA A 207 -12.39 13.13 22.71
C ALA A 207 -13.45 13.40 21.64
N ALA A 208 -13.20 12.99 20.38
CA ALA A 208 -14.19 13.05 19.30
C ALA A 208 -15.28 11.97 19.40
N ASP A 209 -15.18 11.04 20.35
CA ASP A 209 -16.13 9.96 20.64
C ASP A 209 -16.58 9.20 19.37
N PRO A 210 -15.65 8.59 18.59
CA PRO A 210 -16.01 7.82 17.42
C PRO A 210 -16.57 6.45 17.80
N ASP A 211 -17.46 5.91 16.96
CA ASP A 211 -17.95 4.53 17.10
C ASP A 211 -16.87 3.50 16.77
N GLY A 212 -15.88 3.87 15.95
CA GLY A 212 -14.75 3.03 15.59
C GLY A 212 -13.56 3.80 15.05
N VAL A 213 -12.38 3.16 15.09
CA VAL A 213 -11.14 3.70 14.54
C VAL A 213 -10.63 2.80 13.43
N MET A 214 -10.36 3.39 12.27
CA MET A 214 -9.77 2.74 11.12
C MET A 214 -8.29 3.13 11.01
N LEU A 215 -7.39 2.13 10.94
CA LEU A 215 -5.96 2.34 10.69
C LEU A 215 -5.67 2.00 9.24
N SER A 216 -5.26 2.98 8.46
CA SER A 216 -5.08 2.82 7.03
C SER A 216 -3.83 2.00 6.68
N ASN A 217 -3.72 1.66 5.39
CA ASN A 217 -2.48 1.25 4.75
C ASN A 217 -1.47 2.41 4.73
N GLY A 218 -0.23 2.10 4.34
CA GLY A 218 0.82 3.10 4.18
C GLY A 218 2.17 2.51 3.80
N PRO A 219 3.16 3.35 3.48
CA PRO A 219 4.50 2.96 3.06
C PRO A 219 5.47 2.74 4.22
N GLY A 220 6.65 2.19 3.88
CA GLY A 220 7.86 2.20 4.71
C GLY A 220 7.96 1.06 5.72
N ASP A 221 8.93 1.19 6.62
CA ASP A 221 9.15 0.26 7.72
C ASP A 221 8.18 0.59 8.88
N PRO A 222 7.34 -0.37 9.31
CA PRO A 222 6.42 -0.13 10.42
C PRO A 222 7.15 0.23 11.73
N ALA A 223 8.35 -0.28 11.96
CA ALA A 223 9.10 -0.04 13.20
C ALA A 223 9.60 1.41 13.37
N GLU A 224 9.71 2.17 12.28
CA GLU A 224 10.08 3.60 12.34
C GLU A 224 8.96 4.47 12.95
N ASN A 225 7.72 4.01 12.93
CA ASN A 225 6.54 4.77 13.31
C ASN A 225 6.25 4.70 14.82
N THR A 226 7.24 5.00 15.64
CA THR A 226 7.19 4.83 17.10
C THR A 226 6.09 5.66 17.77
N TYR A 227 5.84 6.87 17.29
CA TYR A 227 4.76 7.72 17.79
C TYR A 227 3.39 7.08 17.50
N GLN A 228 3.14 6.65 16.28
CA GLN A 228 1.87 6.03 15.85
C GLN A 228 1.61 4.73 16.63
N ILE A 229 2.64 3.91 16.82
CA ILE A 229 2.57 2.68 17.64
C ILE A 229 2.12 3.01 19.07
N GLU A 230 2.66 4.06 19.67
CA GLU A 230 2.28 4.47 21.04
C GLU A 230 0.84 4.99 21.09
N GLN A 231 0.38 5.76 20.10
CA GLN A 231 -1.03 6.21 20.05
C GLN A 231 -1.98 5.02 19.89
N ILE A 232 -1.66 4.06 19.00
CA ILE A 232 -2.47 2.83 18.81
C ILE A 232 -2.54 2.05 20.14
N ARG A 233 -1.43 1.91 20.87
CA ARG A 233 -1.40 1.23 22.17
C ARG A 233 -2.38 1.86 23.16
N LYS A 234 -2.53 3.18 23.17
CA LYS A 234 -3.48 3.90 24.02
C LYS A 234 -4.93 3.72 23.58
N LEU A 235 -5.21 3.44 22.31
CA LEU A 235 -6.56 3.23 21.75
C LEU A 235 -7.05 1.80 21.93
N LEU A 236 -6.15 0.81 21.93
CA LEU A 236 -6.49 -0.62 22.04
C LEU A 236 -7.35 -0.91 23.28
N GLY A 237 -8.45 -1.62 23.08
CA GLY A 237 -9.44 -1.99 24.10
C GLY A 237 -10.44 -0.89 24.48
N LYS A 238 -10.22 0.37 24.05
CA LYS A 238 -11.11 1.49 24.37
C LYS A 238 -12.21 1.69 23.32
N VAL A 239 -11.88 1.51 22.05
CA VAL A 239 -12.75 1.71 20.90
C VAL A 239 -12.59 0.55 19.92
N PRO A 240 -13.64 0.14 19.18
CA PRO A 240 -13.53 -0.82 18.09
C PRO A 240 -12.53 -0.38 17.04
N MET A 241 -11.61 -1.29 16.60
CA MET A 241 -10.56 -0.94 15.66
C MET A 241 -10.46 -1.96 14.52
N PHE A 242 -10.19 -1.45 13.31
CA PHE A 242 -9.82 -2.24 12.16
C PHE A 242 -8.56 -1.66 11.51
N GLY A 243 -7.54 -2.50 11.26
CA GLY A 243 -6.27 -2.12 10.66
C GLY A 243 -6.00 -2.84 9.35
N ILE A 244 -5.57 -2.09 8.33
CA ILE A 244 -5.23 -2.62 6.99
C ILE A 244 -3.74 -2.38 6.70
N CYS A 245 -3.02 -3.40 6.23
CA CYS A 245 -1.65 -3.39 5.76
C CYS A 245 -0.70 -2.75 6.78
N LEU A 246 -0.26 -1.50 6.64
CA LEU A 246 0.56 -0.83 7.66
C LEU A 246 -0.19 -0.76 9.01
N GLY A 247 -1.50 -0.47 9.00
CA GLY A 247 -2.33 -0.48 10.22
C GLY A 247 -2.33 -1.82 10.95
N HIS A 248 -2.27 -2.95 10.23
CA HIS A 248 -2.08 -4.28 10.79
C HIS A 248 -0.72 -4.41 11.48
N GLN A 249 0.35 -4.00 10.82
CA GLN A 249 1.72 -4.09 11.33
C GLN A 249 1.92 -3.21 12.57
N LEU A 250 1.43 -1.96 12.52
CA LEU A 250 1.50 -1.03 13.66
C LEU A 250 0.70 -1.54 14.86
N THR A 251 -0.47 -2.16 14.63
CA THR A 251 -1.26 -2.77 15.70
C THR A 251 -0.53 -3.95 16.35
N ALA A 252 0.12 -4.79 15.55
CA ALA A 252 0.92 -5.89 16.09
C ALA A 252 2.08 -5.38 16.96
N LEU A 253 2.80 -4.34 16.52
CA LEU A 253 3.86 -3.70 17.29
C LEU A 253 3.32 -3.03 18.58
N ALA A 254 2.16 -2.38 18.50
CA ALA A 254 1.48 -1.80 19.66
C ALA A 254 1.06 -2.87 20.68
N ALA A 255 0.70 -4.07 20.21
CA ALA A 255 0.36 -5.25 21.02
C ALA A 255 1.60 -6.08 21.42
N SER A 256 2.81 -5.52 21.32
CA SER A 256 4.09 -6.14 21.68
C SER A 256 4.51 -7.35 20.83
N GLY A 257 4.01 -7.44 19.61
CA GLY A 257 4.52 -8.33 18.57
C GLY A 257 5.74 -7.73 17.86
N SER A 258 6.23 -8.40 16.82
CA SER A 258 7.34 -7.96 16.00
C SER A 258 7.02 -8.05 14.49
N THR A 259 7.79 -7.32 13.70
CA THR A 259 7.73 -7.33 12.23
C THR A 259 9.10 -7.63 11.65
N TYR A 260 9.12 -8.11 10.41
CA TYR A 260 10.36 -8.38 9.68
C TYR A 260 10.21 -8.02 8.20
N LYS A 261 11.33 -7.68 7.54
CA LYS A 261 11.35 -7.38 6.12
C LYS A 261 11.31 -8.69 5.32
N LEU A 262 10.37 -8.80 4.39
CA LEU A 262 10.29 -9.88 3.42
C LEU A 262 11.38 -9.72 2.35
N LYS A 263 11.85 -10.81 1.78
CA LYS A 263 12.90 -10.81 0.77
C LYS A 263 12.58 -9.93 -0.44
N TYR A 264 11.35 -10.03 -0.95
CA TYR A 264 10.87 -9.21 -2.08
C TYR A 264 9.43 -8.71 -1.90
N GLY A 265 8.79 -9.02 -0.76
CA GLY A 265 7.42 -8.62 -0.45
C GLY A 265 6.34 -9.37 -1.22
N HIS A 266 5.09 -9.10 -0.85
CA HIS A 266 3.91 -9.55 -1.59
C HIS A 266 3.31 -8.36 -2.34
N ARG A 267 3.33 -8.41 -3.68
CA ARG A 267 2.76 -7.36 -4.54
C ARG A 267 2.03 -7.98 -5.72
N GLY A 268 0.75 -7.72 -5.80
CA GLY A 268 -0.13 -8.24 -6.84
C GLY A 268 -1.56 -8.48 -6.37
N VAL A 269 -2.42 -8.87 -7.29
CA VAL A 269 -3.86 -9.02 -7.08
C VAL A 269 -4.31 -10.48 -6.99
N ASN A 270 -3.38 -11.41 -6.80
CA ASN A 270 -3.62 -12.86 -6.85
C ASN A 270 -2.97 -13.62 -5.69
N GLN A 271 -2.84 -12.99 -4.53
CA GLN A 271 -2.25 -13.60 -3.35
C GLN A 271 -3.29 -14.43 -2.59
N PRO A 272 -3.08 -15.77 -2.44
CA PRO A 272 -4.03 -16.61 -1.76
C PRO A 272 -3.84 -16.54 -0.24
N VAL A 273 -4.93 -16.25 0.47
CA VAL A 273 -4.94 -16.15 1.94
C VAL A 273 -5.94 -17.13 2.52
N ARG A 274 -5.49 -17.99 3.41
CA ARG A 274 -6.30 -18.99 4.09
C ARG A 274 -6.85 -18.46 5.41
N ASP A 275 -8.15 -18.58 5.63
CA ASP A 275 -8.81 -18.34 6.92
C ASP A 275 -8.64 -19.56 7.84
N LEU A 276 -7.95 -19.37 8.96
CA LEU A 276 -7.71 -20.45 9.94
C LEU A 276 -8.93 -20.81 10.80
N ASN A 277 -9.93 -19.91 10.86
CA ASN A 277 -11.20 -20.20 11.54
C ASN A 277 -12.25 -20.82 10.61
N GLY A 278 -11.93 -20.97 9.33
CA GLY A 278 -12.81 -21.52 8.31
C GLY A 278 -12.08 -22.48 7.37
N VAL A 279 -12.77 -22.83 6.28
CA VAL A 279 -12.23 -23.73 5.23
C VAL A 279 -11.92 -22.98 3.93
N ARG A 280 -12.07 -21.65 3.93
CA ARG A 280 -11.92 -20.85 2.71
C ARG A 280 -10.51 -20.32 2.54
N THR A 281 -10.10 -20.30 1.28
CA THR A 281 -8.97 -19.49 0.81
C THR A 281 -9.54 -18.37 -0.05
N TYR A 282 -9.16 -17.15 0.25
CA TYR A 282 -9.52 -15.96 -0.51
C TYR A 282 -8.36 -15.57 -1.41
N ILE A 283 -8.67 -15.04 -2.59
CA ILE A 283 -7.66 -14.38 -3.41
C ILE A 283 -7.68 -12.90 -3.06
N THR A 284 -6.51 -12.35 -2.76
CA THR A 284 -6.40 -10.99 -2.21
C THR A 284 -5.46 -10.12 -3.02
N SER A 285 -5.65 -8.81 -2.93
CA SER A 285 -4.72 -7.80 -3.38
C SER A 285 -3.75 -7.46 -2.26
N GLN A 286 -2.44 -7.40 -2.57
CA GLN A 286 -1.41 -7.11 -1.59
C GLN A 286 -0.34 -6.17 -2.15
N ASN A 287 0.18 -5.30 -1.29
CA ASN A 287 1.34 -4.45 -1.56
C ASN A 287 2.06 -4.16 -0.25
N HIS A 288 2.96 -5.05 0.16
CA HIS A 288 3.75 -4.85 1.37
C HIS A 288 5.13 -5.50 1.28
N GLY A 289 6.13 -4.85 1.91
CA GLY A 289 7.51 -5.35 2.02
C GLY A 289 7.85 -5.91 3.40
N TYR A 290 6.99 -5.71 4.39
CA TYR A 290 7.14 -6.19 5.76
C TYR A 290 5.98 -7.10 6.13
N ALA A 291 6.20 -7.99 7.09
CA ALA A 291 5.19 -8.88 7.63
C ALA A 291 5.28 -8.94 9.16
N VAL A 292 4.17 -9.28 9.80
CA VAL A 292 4.12 -9.57 11.23
C VAL A 292 4.64 -10.97 11.48
N ASP A 293 5.53 -11.12 12.45
CA ASP A 293 5.91 -12.43 12.99
C ASP A 293 4.78 -12.96 13.89
N GLY A 294 3.95 -13.84 13.31
CA GLY A 294 2.77 -14.38 13.98
C GLY A 294 3.06 -15.11 15.29
N ASP A 295 4.24 -15.69 15.46
CA ASP A 295 4.65 -16.40 16.68
C ASP A 295 4.90 -15.47 17.86
N THR A 296 5.13 -14.18 17.58
CA THR A 296 5.36 -13.14 18.61
C THR A 296 4.06 -12.53 19.14
N VAL A 297 2.93 -12.76 18.49
CA VAL A 297 1.64 -12.16 18.82
C VAL A 297 1.03 -12.85 20.04
N LYS A 298 1.13 -12.20 21.22
CA LYS A 298 0.64 -12.75 22.51
C LYS A 298 -0.77 -12.29 22.87
N LEU A 299 -1.15 -11.08 22.47
CA LEU A 299 -2.46 -10.46 22.81
C LEU A 299 -3.53 -10.69 21.75
N GLY A 300 -3.19 -11.37 20.66
CA GLY A 300 -4.07 -11.68 19.54
C GLY A 300 -3.94 -13.13 19.10
N LYS A 301 -4.78 -13.50 18.13
CA LYS A 301 -4.76 -14.80 17.49
C LYS A 301 -4.63 -14.62 15.98
N VAL A 302 -3.64 -15.26 15.37
CA VAL A 302 -3.48 -15.28 13.92
C VAL A 302 -4.74 -15.90 13.30
N ARG A 303 -5.39 -15.14 12.45
CA ARG A 303 -6.63 -15.50 11.74
C ARG A 303 -6.38 -15.90 10.31
N PHE A 304 -5.55 -15.14 9.63
CA PHE A 304 -5.27 -15.32 8.21
C PHE A 304 -3.79 -15.59 7.98
N VAL A 305 -3.48 -16.51 7.05
CA VAL A 305 -2.12 -16.82 6.62
C VAL A 305 -2.04 -16.90 5.10
N ASN A 306 -0.93 -16.46 4.53
CA ASN A 306 -0.66 -16.65 3.11
C ASN A 306 -0.54 -18.15 2.81
N ALA A 307 -1.25 -18.63 1.79
CA ALA A 307 -1.26 -20.06 1.48
C ALA A 307 0.01 -20.53 0.77
N ASN A 308 0.84 -19.60 0.24
CA ASN A 308 2.08 -19.93 -0.46
C ASN A 308 3.26 -20.13 0.50
N ASP A 309 3.40 -19.27 1.51
CA ASP A 309 4.59 -19.23 2.38
C ASP A 309 4.29 -19.21 3.88
N GLY A 310 3.01 -19.14 4.27
CA GLY A 310 2.60 -19.17 5.68
C GLY A 310 2.74 -17.84 6.41
N THR A 311 3.11 -16.75 5.73
CA THR A 311 3.19 -15.39 6.31
C THR A 311 1.88 -15.01 6.99
N CYS A 312 1.96 -14.34 8.15
CA CYS A 312 0.81 -13.82 8.89
C CYS A 312 0.10 -12.74 8.07
N GLU A 313 -1.17 -12.99 7.76
CA GLU A 313 -1.99 -12.12 6.91
C GLU A 313 -3.17 -11.46 7.65
N GLY A 314 -3.32 -11.75 8.93
CA GLY A 314 -4.34 -11.09 9.74
C GLY A 314 -4.45 -11.68 11.13
N ILE A 315 -4.87 -10.83 12.07
CA ILE A 315 -4.92 -11.12 13.49
C ILE A 315 -6.24 -10.62 14.08
N ASP A 316 -6.86 -11.45 14.89
CA ASP A 316 -7.97 -11.08 15.76
C ASP A 316 -7.44 -10.77 17.17
N TYR A 317 -7.89 -9.66 17.77
CA TYR A 317 -7.57 -9.21 19.13
C TYR A 317 -8.87 -9.06 19.94
N PRO A 318 -9.51 -10.16 20.37
CA PRO A 318 -10.85 -10.12 21.01
C PRO A 318 -10.91 -9.22 22.24
N GLU A 319 -9.93 -9.35 23.13
CA GLU A 319 -9.88 -8.57 24.38
C GLU A 319 -9.56 -7.08 24.15
N LEU A 320 -9.03 -6.74 22.98
CA LEU A 320 -8.66 -5.38 22.59
C LEU A 320 -9.66 -4.75 21.62
N LYS A 321 -10.80 -5.41 21.35
CA LYS A 321 -11.85 -4.97 20.40
C LYS A 321 -11.27 -4.60 19.03
N ALA A 322 -10.31 -5.36 18.52
CA ALA A 322 -9.64 -5.05 17.28
C ALA A 322 -9.46 -6.29 16.41
N PHE A 323 -9.43 -6.10 15.11
CA PHE A 323 -8.91 -7.07 14.15
C PHE A 323 -8.17 -6.36 13.03
N THR A 324 -7.25 -7.08 12.39
CA THR A 324 -6.37 -6.48 11.38
C THR A 324 -6.09 -7.47 10.27
N VAL A 325 -5.84 -6.94 9.05
CA VAL A 325 -5.44 -7.73 7.89
C VAL A 325 -4.27 -7.09 7.16
N GLN A 326 -3.36 -7.93 6.65
CA GLN A 326 -2.19 -7.49 5.88
C GLN A 326 -2.55 -7.13 4.44
N PHE A 327 -3.52 -7.84 3.86
CA PHE A 327 -4.01 -7.61 2.51
C PHE A 327 -5.01 -6.44 2.46
N HIS A 328 -5.43 -6.07 1.25
CA HIS A 328 -6.30 -4.94 0.96
C HIS A 328 -7.74 -5.38 0.64
N PRO A 329 -8.67 -5.40 1.63
CA PRO A 329 -10.07 -5.78 1.39
C PRO A 329 -10.87 -4.72 0.63
N GLU A 330 -10.39 -3.48 0.60
CA GLU A 330 -10.93 -2.37 -0.21
C GLU A 330 -10.62 -2.52 -1.70
N ALA A 331 -9.79 -3.47 -2.07
CA ALA A 331 -9.10 -3.60 -3.34
C ALA A 331 -9.86 -3.07 -4.56
N CYS A 332 -9.30 -2.07 -5.15
CA CYS A 332 -9.43 -1.65 -6.51
C CYS A 332 -8.00 -1.40 -7.02
N THR A 333 -7.46 -2.20 -7.86
CA THR A 333 -7.93 -3.35 -8.63
C THR A 333 -7.73 -4.65 -7.87
N GLY A 334 -8.51 -5.66 -8.20
CA GLY A 334 -8.35 -6.99 -7.61
C GLY A 334 -9.67 -7.63 -7.19
N PRO A 335 -9.61 -8.83 -6.61
CA PRO A 335 -10.77 -9.55 -6.12
C PRO A 335 -11.45 -8.81 -4.96
N LYS A 336 -12.77 -8.83 -4.96
CA LYS A 336 -13.61 -8.23 -3.90
C LYS A 336 -14.08 -9.26 -2.85
N ASP A 337 -13.46 -10.42 -2.81
CA ASP A 337 -13.87 -11.55 -1.96
C ASP A 337 -13.80 -11.24 -0.47
N THR A 338 -13.03 -10.23 -0.08
CA THR A 338 -12.76 -9.88 1.33
C THR A 338 -13.41 -8.59 1.80
N THR A 339 -14.25 -7.95 0.97
CA THR A 339 -14.96 -6.71 1.35
C THR A 339 -15.89 -6.89 2.56
N PHE A 340 -16.34 -8.11 2.87
CA PHE A 340 -17.13 -8.44 4.07
C PHE A 340 -16.41 -8.05 5.38
N LEU A 341 -15.10 -7.82 5.37
CA LEU A 341 -14.37 -7.38 6.54
C LEU A 341 -14.78 -5.97 6.99
N PHE A 342 -15.23 -5.13 6.08
CA PHE A 342 -15.85 -3.85 6.45
C PHE A 342 -17.22 -4.05 7.14
N ASP A 343 -18.00 -5.06 6.71
CA ASP A 343 -19.24 -5.41 7.39
C ASP A 343 -18.97 -5.95 8.80
N ARG A 344 -17.90 -6.75 8.95
CA ARG A 344 -17.42 -7.21 10.26
C ARG A 344 -17.04 -6.04 11.17
N PHE A 345 -16.39 -5.00 10.64
CA PHE A 345 -16.08 -3.80 11.41
C PHE A 345 -17.33 -3.04 11.85
N VAL A 346 -18.33 -2.93 10.98
CA VAL A 346 -19.64 -2.37 11.34
C VAL A 346 -20.30 -3.18 12.46
N GLU A 347 -20.29 -4.50 12.40
CA GLU A 347 -20.83 -5.34 13.47
C GLU A 347 -20.06 -5.19 14.79
N LEU A 348 -18.73 -5.02 14.72
CA LEU A 348 -17.91 -4.76 15.91
C LEU A 348 -18.30 -3.43 16.58
N MET A 349 -18.55 -2.37 15.79
CA MET A 349 -19.05 -1.08 16.31
C MET A 349 -20.43 -1.17 16.96
N LYS A 350 -21.29 -2.11 16.55
CA LYS A 350 -22.58 -2.39 17.21
C LYS A 350 -22.45 -3.13 18.55
N GLY A 351 -21.25 -3.42 19.01
CA GLY A 351 -21.01 -4.23 20.20
C GLY A 351 -20.88 -5.73 19.92
N GLY A 352 -20.67 -6.11 18.67
CA GLY A 352 -20.33 -7.48 18.27
C GLY A 352 -18.98 -7.94 18.85
N ARG A 353 -18.68 -9.22 18.66
CA ARG A 353 -17.38 -9.82 19.06
C ARG A 353 -16.43 -9.90 17.86
N VAL A 354 -15.14 -9.78 18.17
CA VAL A 354 -14.05 -9.98 17.18
C VAL A 354 -14.01 -11.42 16.69
#